data_426857e704130d174a50202ae149cb90
#
_entry.id   426857e704130d174a50202ae149cb90
#
_cell.length_a   1.000
_cell.length_b   1.000
_cell.length_c   1.000
_cell.angle_alpha   90.00
_cell.angle_beta   90.00
_cell.angle_gamma   90.00
#
_symmetry.space_group_name_H-M   'P 1'
#
loop_
_entity.id
_entity.type
_entity.pdbx_description
1 polymer ?
#
loop_
_entity_poly.entity_id
_entity_poly.type
_entity_poly.pdbx_seq_one_letter_code
_entity_poly.pdbx_strand_id
1 'polypeptide(L)'
;MNMDILILCNTKVDKDLLHELRSIAKDSYFQIYDFNNRNARSKMRKIMYEYASNMLPFILVKDKKNKRGFYSETGDNAINQLINFLKNGNKI
;
A
#
# COMPACT_ATOMS: atom_id res chain seq x y z
N MET A 1 7.91 5.32 12.81
CA MET A 1 7.71 3.87 12.68
C MET A 1 8.17 3.43 11.29
N ASN A 2 9.01 2.42 11.23
CA ASN A 2 9.60 1.96 9.97
C ASN A 2 8.72 0.90 9.32
N MET A 3 8.04 1.29 8.25
CA MET A 3 7.16 0.41 7.50
C MET A 3 7.55 0.40 6.04
N ASP A 4 7.30 -0.71 5.38
CA ASP A 4 7.29 -0.78 3.92
C ASP A 4 5.83 -0.73 3.48
N ILE A 5 5.48 0.29 2.73
CA ILE A 5 4.12 0.48 2.24
C ILE A 5 4.11 0.23 0.74
N LEU A 6 3.35 -0.77 0.34
CA LEU A 6 3.24 -1.20 -1.03
C LEU A 6 1.84 -0.86 -1.55
N ILE A 7 1.79 -0.09 -2.64
CA ILE A 7 0.54 0.31 -3.25
C ILE A 7 0.48 -0.24 -4.67
N LEU A 8 -0.50 -1.09 -4.93
CA LEU A 8 -0.76 -1.63 -6.24
C LEU A 8 -2.02 -0.98 -6.79
N CYS A 9 -1.93 -0.35 -7.96
CA CYS A 9 -3.06 0.37 -8.53
C CYS A 9 -3.18 0.12 -10.03
N ASN A 10 -4.36 0.40 -10.58
CA ASN A 10 -4.62 0.38 -12.03
C ASN A 10 -5.09 1.73 -12.55
N THR A 11 -5.16 2.71 -11.69
CA THR A 11 -5.49 4.09 -12.02
C THR A 11 -4.51 5.00 -11.30
N LYS A 12 -4.48 6.26 -11.68
CA LYS A 12 -3.63 7.23 -10.98
C LYS A 12 -4.08 7.37 -9.55
N VAL A 13 -3.15 7.30 -8.62
CA VAL A 13 -3.40 7.59 -7.22
C VAL A 13 -3.62 9.09 -7.06
N ASP A 14 -4.61 9.47 -6.26
CA ASP A 14 -4.85 10.87 -5.94
C ASP A 14 -3.60 11.44 -5.27
N LYS A 15 -3.08 12.52 -5.86
CA LYS A 15 -1.83 13.12 -5.38
C LYS A 15 -1.96 13.69 -3.98
N ASP A 16 -3.12 14.25 -3.66
CA ASP A 16 -3.35 14.82 -2.33
C ASP A 16 -3.39 13.75 -1.26
N LEU A 17 -4.05 12.64 -1.54
CA LEU A 17 -4.08 11.50 -0.61
C LEU A 17 -2.69 10.91 -0.43
N LEU A 18 -1.94 10.78 -1.51
CA LEU A 18 -0.59 10.25 -1.44
C LEU A 18 0.32 11.18 -0.64
N HIS A 19 0.18 12.49 -0.85
CA HIS A 19 0.93 13.48 -0.09
C HIS A 19 0.61 13.40 1.41
N GLU A 20 -0.67 13.28 1.74
CA GLU A 20 -1.10 13.13 3.13
C GLU A 20 -0.52 11.85 3.75
N LEU A 21 -0.57 10.76 3.04
CA LEU A 21 -0.02 9.49 3.50
C LEU A 21 1.48 9.58 3.77
N ARG A 22 2.21 10.19 2.85
CA ARG A 22 3.66 10.38 3.01
C ARG A 22 3.99 11.28 4.20
N SER A 23 3.16 12.28 4.45
CA SER A 23 3.34 13.17 5.58
C SER A 23 3.16 12.44 6.92
N ILE A 24 2.16 11.58 7.00
CA ILE A 24 1.87 10.80 8.21
C ILE A 24 2.93 9.71 8.44
N ALA A 25 3.36 9.07 7.38
CA ALA A 25 4.29 7.93 7.45
C ALA A 25 5.64 8.29 6.83
N LYS A 26 6.18 9.45 7.16
CA LYS A 26 7.35 10.03 6.50
C LYS A 26 8.62 9.19 6.60
N ASP A 27 8.73 8.34 7.60
CA ASP A 27 9.90 7.48 7.79
C ASP A 27 9.74 6.11 7.11
N SER A 28 8.63 5.92 6.40
CA SER A 28 8.33 4.66 5.74
C SER A 28 8.88 4.63 4.32
N TYR A 29 9.09 3.43 3.83
CA TYR A 29 9.50 3.23 2.45
C TYR A 29 8.25 2.94 1.60
N PHE A 30 8.09 3.68 0.52
CA PHE A 30 6.92 3.56 -0.36
C PHE A 30 7.31 2.95 -1.69
N GLN A 31 6.52 1.97 -2.14
CA GLN A 31 6.61 1.43 -3.49
C GLN A 31 5.22 1.47 -4.12
N ILE A 32 5.14 2.06 -5.31
CA ILE A 32 3.89 2.17 -6.04
C ILE A 32 4.05 1.43 -7.36
N TYR A 33 3.19 0.45 -7.60
CA TYR A 33 3.15 -0.31 -8.85
C TYR A 33 1.84 -0.03 -9.56
N ASP A 34 1.95 0.32 -10.84
CA ASP A 34 0.79 0.58 -11.69
C ASP A 34 0.60 -0.58 -12.66
N PHE A 35 -0.59 -1.17 -12.65
CA PHE A 35 -0.91 -2.30 -13.53
C PHE A 35 -0.85 -1.93 -15.00
N ASN A 36 -0.95 -0.64 -15.33
CA ASN A 36 -0.79 -0.16 -16.70
C ASN A 36 0.66 -0.22 -17.16
N ASN A 37 1.61 -0.37 -16.25
CA ASN A 37 3.00 -0.61 -16.58
C ASN A 37 3.21 -2.10 -16.77
N ARG A 38 3.50 -2.51 -18.03
CA ARG A 38 3.64 -3.93 -18.39
C ARG A 38 4.69 -4.63 -17.56
N ASN A 39 5.78 -3.94 -17.25
CA ASN A 39 6.90 -4.53 -16.51
C ASN A 39 6.53 -4.81 -15.05
N ALA A 40 5.51 -4.14 -14.52
CA ALA A 40 5.08 -4.30 -13.14
C ALA A 40 4.03 -5.40 -12.96
N ARG A 41 3.33 -5.77 -14.03
CA ARG A 41 2.17 -6.67 -13.93
C ARG A 41 2.47 -8.02 -13.32
N SER A 42 3.56 -8.63 -13.75
CA SER A 42 3.92 -9.97 -13.27
C SER A 42 4.17 -9.94 -11.76
N LYS A 43 4.92 -8.95 -11.30
CA LYS A 43 5.21 -8.78 -9.88
C LYS A 43 3.94 -8.48 -9.08
N MET A 44 3.07 -7.63 -9.61
CA MET A 44 1.80 -7.30 -8.96
C MET A 44 0.90 -8.52 -8.81
N ARG A 45 0.78 -9.34 -9.87
CA ARG A 45 -0.04 -10.56 -9.83
C ARG A 45 0.48 -11.53 -8.79
N LYS A 46 1.79 -11.67 -8.69
CA LYS A 46 2.43 -12.54 -7.72
C LYS A 46 2.11 -12.10 -6.29
N ILE A 47 2.21 -10.80 -6.02
CA ILE A 47 1.90 -10.22 -4.72
C ILE A 47 0.42 -10.42 -4.40
N MET A 48 -0.46 -10.11 -5.35
CA MET A 48 -1.90 -10.25 -5.16
C MET A 48 -2.28 -11.71 -4.89
N TYR A 49 -1.67 -12.63 -5.60
CA TYR A 49 -1.89 -14.06 -5.39
C TYR A 49 -1.47 -14.47 -3.99
N GLU A 50 -0.29 -14.03 -3.57
CA GLU A 50 0.26 -14.37 -2.25
C GLU A 50 -0.64 -13.92 -1.10
N TYR A 51 -1.27 -12.76 -1.27
CA TYR A 51 -2.15 -12.19 -0.24
C TYR A 51 -3.64 -12.38 -0.54
N ALA A 52 -3.95 -13.24 -1.49
CA ALA A 52 -5.32 -13.57 -1.89
C ALA A 52 -6.18 -12.34 -2.24
N SER A 53 -5.56 -11.33 -2.85
CA SER A 53 -6.27 -10.14 -3.29
C SER A 53 -6.64 -10.27 -4.76
N ASN A 54 -7.87 -9.89 -5.11
CA ASN A 54 -8.35 -9.88 -6.50
C ASN A 54 -8.85 -8.51 -6.94
N MET A 55 -8.60 -7.47 -6.12
CA MET A 55 -9.05 -6.10 -6.41
C MET A 55 -7.90 -5.13 -6.33
N LEU A 56 -7.98 -4.11 -7.17
CA LEU A 56 -7.09 -2.95 -7.11
C LEU A 56 -7.92 -1.70 -6.81
N PRO A 57 -7.38 -0.69 -6.13
CA PRO A 57 -6.04 -0.70 -5.53
C PRO A 57 -5.93 -1.67 -4.36
N PHE A 58 -4.74 -2.19 -4.17
CA PHE A 58 -4.40 -3.05 -3.04
C PHE A 58 -3.22 -2.44 -2.31
N ILE A 59 -3.34 -2.32 -0.99
CA ILE A 59 -2.29 -1.77 -0.15
C ILE A 59 -1.83 -2.84 0.83
N LEU A 60 -0.53 -3.00 0.92
CA LEU A 60 0.08 -3.92 1.85
C LEU A 60 1.11 -3.16 2.68
N VAL A 61 1.00 -3.26 3.99
CA VAL A 61 1.97 -2.67 4.91
C VAL A 61 2.74 -3.77 5.59
N LYS A 62 4.06 -3.70 5.49
CA LYS A 62 4.95 -4.68 6.09
C LYS A 62 5.82 -4.02 7.14
N ASP A 63 6.17 -4.78 8.16
CA ASP A 63 7.21 -4.40 9.09
C ASP A 63 8.55 -4.46 8.34
N LYS A 64 9.25 -3.35 8.32
CA LYS A 64 10.52 -3.24 7.60
C LYS A 64 11.59 -4.18 8.15
N LYS A 65 11.54 -4.47 9.44
CA LYS A 65 12.54 -5.27 10.12
C LYS A 65 12.44 -6.75 9.77
N ASN A 66 11.24 -7.33 9.87
CA ASN A 66 11.06 -8.76 9.64
C ASN A 66 10.34 -9.08 8.32
N LYS A 67 9.98 -8.07 7.56
CA LYS A 67 9.32 -8.21 6.25
C LYS A 67 7.95 -8.89 6.30
N ARG A 68 7.29 -8.87 7.45
CA ARG A 68 5.96 -9.47 7.60
C ARG A 68 4.88 -8.44 7.34
N GLY A 69 3.89 -8.82 6.53
CA GLY A 69 2.68 -8.03 6.35
C GLY A 69 1.83 -8.07 7.61
N PHE A 70 1.35 -6.93 8.03
CA PHE A 70 0.51 -6.84 9.21
C PHE A 70 -0.78 -6.05 8.97
N TYR A 71 -0.90 -5.40 7.84
CA TYR A 71 -2.09 -4.64 7.49
C TYR A 71 -2.25 -4.62 5.98
N SER A 72 -3.48 -4.77 5.52
CA SER A 72 -3.78 -4.66 4.10
C SER A 72 -5.17 -4.09 3.91
N GLU A 73 -5.37 -3.41 2.79
CA GLU A 73 -6.65 -2.89 2.37
C GLU A 73 -6.80 -3.05 0.86
N THR A 74 -8.04 -3.17 0.40
CA THR A 74 -8.32 -3.32 -1.01
C THR A 74 -9.57 -2.53 -1.37
N GLY A 75 -9.62 -2.05 -2.63
CA GLY A 75 -10.75 -1.28 -3.14
C GLY A 75 -10.49 0.20 -3.16
N ASP A 76 -11.50 0.96 -3.63
CA ASP A 76 -11.36 2.39 -3.92
C ASP A 76 -10.96 3.24 -2.72
N ASN A 77 -11.32 2.82 -1.53
CA ASN A 77 -11.02 3.57 -0.31
C ASN A 77 -9.77 3.09 0.42
N ALA A 78 -8.97 2.24 -0.22
CA ALA A 78 -7.83 1.61 0.45
C ALA A 78 -6.86 2.62 1.06
N ILE A 79 -6.52 3.68 0.32
CA ILE A 79 -5.59 4.70 0.82
C ILE A 79 -6.19 5.46 2.00
N ASN A 80 -7.47 5.83 1.90
CA ASN A 80 -8.16 6.51 3.00
C ASN A 80 -8.20 5.62 4.24
N GLN A 81 -8.44 4.34 4.08
CA GLN A 81 -8.45 3.40 5.18
C GLN A 81 -7.08 3.31 5.86
N LEU A 82 -6.03 3.27 5.07
CA LEU A 82 -4.67 3.26 5.62
C LEU A 82 -4.37 4.54 6.39
N ILE A 83 -4.74 5.70 5.83
CA ILE A 83 -4.56 6.98 6.50
C ILE A 83 -5.28 6.98 7.85
N ASN A 84 -6.52 6.53 7.89
CA ASN A 84 -7.30 6.44 9.12
C ASN A 84 -6.65 5.48 10.13
N PHE A 85 -6.16 4.35 9.65
CA PHE A 85 -5.46 3.38 10.50
C PHE A 85 -4.26 4.02 11.19
N LEU A 86 -3.47 4.77 10.43
CA LEU A 86 -2.28 5.44 10.96
C LEU A 86 -2.63 6.60 11.89
N LYS A 87 -3.65 7.40 11.53
CA LYS A 87 -4.08 8.54 12.35
C LYS A 87 -4.65 8.11 13.69
N ASN A 88 -5.29 6.96 13.75
CA ASN A 88 -5.87 6.46 14.99
C ASN A 88 -4.83 5.89 15.95
N GLY A 89 -3.55 6.05 15.62
CA GLY A 89 -2.47 5.62 16.49
C GLY A 89 -2.33 4.12 16.61
N ASN A 90 -2.83 3.38 15.63
CA ASN A 90 -2.64 1.93 15.60
C ASN A 90 -1.15 1.63 15.46
N LYS A 91 -0.62 0.98 16.47
CA LYS A 91 0.80 0.64 16.53
C LYS A 91 0.97 -0.85 16.37
N ILE A 92 2.09 -1.16 15.80
CA ILE A 92 2.49 -2.55 15.58
C ILE A 92 3.11 -3.11 16.84
#